data_c02a303a0f280ac319511f4c19f1c48e
#
_entry.id   c02a303a0f280ac319511f4c19f1c48e
#
_cell.length_a   1.000
_cell.length_b   1.000
_cell.length_c   1.000
_cell.angle_alpha   90.00
_cell.angle_beta   90.00
_cell.angle_gamma   90.00
#
_symmetry.space_group_name_H-M   'P 1'
#
loop_
_entity.id
_entity.type
_entity.pdbx_description
1 polymer ?
#
loop_
_entity_poly.entity_id
_entity_poly.type
_entity_poly.pdbx_seq_one_letter_code
_entity_poly.pdbx_strand_id
1 'polypeptide(L)'
;KVPKPGEREIKALQDDEVMIMLDAVSTGSNMTPHERKYWEKTKLRDKAILILFLTYGLRLSELQQLNISSFNFSRGEFIIYRKRGKESSMPINQSVQMTVQDYINNERSSIAEETEADEDALFLSLQGRRMTSRSIRELVKKYTAIALNTTKHNGYSPHKLRATAATSLIGRGNSIYDVQALLDHEQVTTTQLYASHKMNVKRDLVKDMEWEIERKDND
;
A
#
# COMPACT_ATOMS: atom_id res chain seq x y z
N LYS A 1 12.62 20.29 -33.52
CA LYS A 1 11.18 20.41 -33.11
C LYS A 1 11.03 19.73 -31.77
N VAL A 2 10.80 20.47 -30.69
CA VAL A 2 10.44 19.93 -29.38
C VAL A 2 9.05 19.33 -29.54
N PRO A 3 8.83 18.03 -29.20
CA PRO A 3 7.51 17.44 -29.25
C PRO A 3 6.61 18.24 -28.31
N LYS A 4 5.43 18.64 -28.77
CA LYS A 4 4.36 19.13 -27.90
C LYS A 4 4.17 18.10 -26.79
N PRO A 5 3.95 18.48 -25.51
CA PRO A 5 3.60 17.54 -24.48
C PRO A 5 2.27 16.90 -24.87
N GLY A 6 2.34 15.76 -25.57
CA GLY A 6 1.22 14.87 -25.75
C GLY A 6 0.75 14.49 -24.36
N GLU A 7 -0.54 14.37 -24.15
CA GLU A 7 -1.14 13.83 -22.94
C GLU A 7 -0.40 12.53 -22.60
N ARG A 8 0.43 12.58 -21.57
CA ARG A 8 1.14 11.40 -21.11
C ARG A 8 0.09 10.50 -20.51
N GLU A 9 -0.22 9.42 -21.20
CA GLU A 9 -1.10 8.39 -20.68
C GLU A 9 -0.66 7.99 -19.27
N ILE A 10 -1.53 8.18 -18.29
CA ILE A 10 -1.24 7.81 -16.91
C ILE A 10 -1.28 6.29 -16.85
N LYS A 11 -0.11 5.66 -16.77
CA LYS A 11 -0.01 4.22 -16.58
C LYS A 11 -0.40 3.87 -15.13
N ALA A 12 -1.58 3.35 -14.96
CA ALA A 12 -2.17 2.85 -13.72
C ALA A 12 -2.82 1.49 -13.99
N LEU A 13 -3.00 0.67 -12.95
CA LEU A 13 -3.81 -0.54 -13.06
C LEU A 13 -5.29 -0.16 -13.13
N GLN A 14 -6.05 -0.91 -13.91
CA GLN A 14 -7.51 -0.87 -13.87
C GLN A 14 -8.02 -1.67 -12.66
N ASP A 15 -9.27 -1.49 -12.25
CA ASP A 15 -9.82 -2.14 -11.06
C ASP A 15 -9.82 -3.68 -11.17
N ASP A 16 -10.06 -4.24 -12.35
CA ASP A 16 -9.95 -5.67 -12.62
C ASP A 16 -8.52 -6.20 -12.51
N GLU A 17 -7.52 -5.44 -12.97
CA GLU A 17 -6.11 -5.76 -12.79
C GLU A 17 -5.69 -5.69 -11.31
N VAL A 18 -6.23 -4.74 -10.55
CA VAL A 18 -6.05 -4.68 -9.09
C VAL A 18 -6.60 -5.93 -8.43
N MET A 19 -7.79 -6.39 -8.82
CA MET A 19 -8.38 -7.61 -8.27
C MET A 19 -7.55 -8.85 -8.60
N ILE A 20 -7.02 -8.98 -9.82
CA ILE A 20 -6.08 -10.06 -10.19
C ILE A 20 -4.83 -10.02 -9.30
N MET A 21 -4.28 -8.84 -9.04
CA MET A 21 -3.12 -8.66 -8.17
C MET A 21 -3.40 -9.09 -6.74
N LEU A 22 -4.55 -8.71 -6.19
CA LEU A 22 -4.97 -9.06 -4.83
C LEU A 22 -5.32 -10.55 -4.70
N ASP A 23 -5.90 -11.17 -5.72
CA ASP A 23 -6.08 -12.61 -5.78
C ASP A 23 -4.72 -13.32 -5.77
N ALA A 24 -3.80 -12.92 -6.63
CA ALA A 24 -2.48 -13.54 -6.71
C ALA A 24 -1.72 -13.50 -5.37
N VAL A 25 -1.76 -12.38 -4.64
CA VAL A 25 -1.11 -12.30 -3.32
C VAL A 25 -1.84 -13.12 -2.26
N SER A 26 -3.15 -13.31 -2.39
CA SER A 26 -3.96 -14.07 -1.42
C SER A 26 -3.89 -15.59 -1.65
N THR A 27 -3.87 -16.04 -2.89
CA THR A 27 -3.99 -17.47 -3.27
C THR A 27 -2.71 -18.07 -3.85
N GLY A 28 -1.74 -17.25 -4.23
CA GLY A 28 -0.54 -17.67 -4.98
C GLY A 28 -0.85 -18.08 -6.42
N SER A 29 -1.98 -17.64 -6.99
CA SER A 29 -2.34 -17.87 -8.39
C SER A 29 -1.30 -17.27 -9.34
N ASN A 30 -1.13 -17.90 -10.51
CA ASN A 30 -0.21 -17.47 -11.55
C ASN A 30 1.28 -17.35 -11.12
N MET A 31 1.68 -18.05 -10.07
CA MET A 31 3.07 -18.12 -9.60
C MET A 31 3.75 -19.41 -10.02
N THR A 32 5.04 -19.30 -10.32
CA THR A 32 5.91 -20.48 -10.52
C THR A 32 6.07 -21.25 -9.21
N PRO A 33 6.44 -22.55 -9.22
CA PRO A 33 6.72 -23.33 -8.01
C PRO A 33 7.76 -22.67 -7.09
N HIS A 34 8.77 -22.02 -7.68
CA HIS A 34 9.81 -21.31 -6.93
C HIS A 34 9.24 -20.08 -6.21
N GLU A 35 8.45 -19.25 -6.90
CA GLU A 35 7.80 -18.08 -6.32
C GLU A 35 6.82 -18.46 -5.21
N ARG A 36 6.06 -19.55 -5.39
CA ARG A 36 5.10 -20.06 -4.42
C ARG A 36 5.77 -20.45 -3.10
N LYS A 37 6.97 -21.05 -3.14
CA LYS A 37 7.74 -21.39 -1.93
C LYS A 37 8.06 -20.16 -1.06
N TYR A 38 8.38 -19.02 -1.69
CA TYR A 38 8.63 -17.78 -0.96
C TYR A 38 7.32 -17.11 -0.55
N TRP A 39 6.31 -17.17 -1.41
CA TRP A 39 4.98 -16.63 -1.15
C TRP A 39 4.37 -17.22 0.11
N GLU A 40 4.46 -18.51 0.35
CA GLU A 40 3.96 -19.16 1.58
C GLU A 40 4.48 -18.50 2.86
N LYS A 41 5.70 -17.94 2.82
CA LYS A 41 6.35 -17.30 3.96
C LYS A 41 6.16 -15.79 4.05
N THR A 42 5.57 -15.16 3.02
CA THR A 42 5.56 -13.71 2.90
C THR A 42 4.23 -13.14 2.42
N LYS A 43 3.22 -13.97 2.26
CA LYS A 43 1.92 -13.59 1.68
C LYS A 43 1.17 -12.53 2.47
N LEU A 44 1.20 -12.60 3.80
CA LEU A 44 0.51 -11.62 4.66
C LEU A 44 1.22 -10.28 4.61
N ARG A 45 2.53 -10.27 4.67
CA ARG A 45 3.36 -9.07 4.50
C ARG A 45 3.12 -8.42 3.15
N ASP A 46 3.22 -9.21 2.10
CA ASP A 46 3.10 -8.74 0.72
C ASP A 46 1.71 -8.16 0.48
N LYS A 47 0.66 -8.80 1.01
CA LYS A 47 -0.72 -8.32 0.96
C LYS A 47 -0.88 -6.99 1.69
N ALA A 48 -0.36 -6.87 2.92
CA ALA A 48 -0.44 -5.63 3.69
C ALA A 48 0.28 -4.47 2.98
N ILE A 49 1.44 -4.71 2.37
CA ILE A 49 2.16 -3.71 1.57
C ILE A 49 1.32 -3.23 0.38
N LEU A 50 0.74 -4.15 -0.38
CA LEU A 50 -0.07 -3.81 -1.56
C LEU A 50 -1.33 -3.04 -1.18
N ILE A 51 -2.04 -3.47 -0.13
CA ILE A 51 -3.24 -2.79 0.37
C ILE A 51 -2.91 -1.36 0.83
N LEU A 52 -1.81 -1.15 1.54
CA LEU A 52 -1.39 0.20 1.95
C LEU A 52 -1.08 1.11 0.76
N PHE A 53 -0.39 0.60 -0.26
CA PHE A 53 -0.14 1.37 -1.49
C PHE A 53 -1.43 1.72 -2.21
N LEU A 54 -2.34 0.76 -2.37
CA LEU A 54 -3.60 0.95 -3.10
C LEU A 54 -4.56 1.87 -2.36
N THR A 55 -4.62 1.79 -1.02
CA THR A 55 -5.55 2.57 -0.22
C THR A 55 -5.11 4.03 -0.07
N TYR A 56 -3.83 4.26 0.21
CA TYR A 56 -3.33 5.61 0.55
C TYR A 56 -2.45 6.23 -0.52
N GLY A 57 -2.06 5.49 -1.54
CA GLY A 57 -1.10 5.96 -2.52
C GLY A 57 0.22 6.40 -1.90
N LEU A 58 0.71 5.71 -0.87
CA LEU A 58 1.94 6.07 -0.16
C LEU A 58 3.14 6.18 -1.10
N ARG A 59 4.08 7.07 -0.76
CA ARG A 59 5.40 7.04 -1.37
C ARG A 59 6.18 5.82 -0.85
N LEU A 60 7.08 5.29 -1.67
CA LEU A 60 7.90 4.14 -1.27
C LEU A 60 8.64 4.36 0.06
N SER A 61 9.20 5.56 0.27
CA SER A 61 9.87 5.92 1.51
C SER A 61 8.93 6.01 2.70
N GLU A 62 7.71 6.50 2.50
CA GLU A 62 6.68 6.57 3.54
C GLU A 62 6.31 5.16 4.03
N LEU A 63 6.07 4.23 3.11
CA LEU A 63 5.78 2.83 3.46
C LEU A 63 6.98 2.13 4.09
N GLN A 64 8.17 2.30 3.53
CA GLN A 64 9.39 1.65 4.00
C GLN A 64 9.75 2.04 5.45
N GLN A 65 9.42 3.26 5.86
CA GLN A 65 9.70 3.79 7.19
C GLN A 65 8.61 3.47 8.23
N LEU A 66 7.51 2.80 7.85
CA LEU A 66 6.46 2.45 8.80
C LEU A 66 7.00 1.56 9.92
N ASN A 67 6.56 1.88 11.12
CA ASN A 67 6.83 1.15 12.36
C ASN A 67 5.54 0.51 12.89
N ILE A 68 5.65 -0.48 13.77
CA ILE A 68 4.50 -0.96 14.54
C ILE A 68 3.92 0.18 15.36
N SER A 69 4.80 0.95 16.03
CA SER A 69 4.44 2.14 16.82
C SER A 69 3.75 3.25 16.01
N SER A 70 3.87 3.23 14.68
CA SER A 70 3.12 4.17 13.83
C SER A 70 1.61 3.96 13.89
N PHE A 71 1.12 2.77 14.26
CA PHE A 71 -0.29 2.40 14.21
C PHE A 71 -0.97 2.49 15.57
N ASN A 72 -2.08 3.21 15.62
CA ASN A 72 -3.01 3.22 16.75
C ASN A 72 -4.36 2.62 16.31
N PHE A 73 -4.47 1.31 16.39
CA PHE A 73 -5.67 0.59 15.95
C PHE A 73 -6.91 0.93 16.79
N SER A 74 -6.75 1.28 18.07
CA SER A 74 -7.87 1.67 18.92
C SER A 74 -8.46 3.02 18.54
N ARG A 75 -7.64 3.94 18.01
CA ARG A 75 -8.09 5.23 17.48
C ARG A 75 -8.43 5.14 15.98
N GLY A 76 -8.09 4.05 15.31
CA GLY A 76 -8.30 3.88 13.88
C GLY A 76 -7.46 4.83 13.03
N GLU A 77 -6.22 5.09 13.43
CA GLU A 77 -5.31 5.97 12.70
C GLU A 77 -3.86 5.53 12.80
N PHE A 78 -3.04 5.92 11.81
CA PHE A 78 -1.60 5.72 11.83
C PHE A 78 -0.87 6.95 11.32
N ILE A 79 0.41 7.08 11.67
CA ILE A 79 1.25 8.23 11.35
C ILE A 79 2.24 7.85 10.26
N ILE A 80 2.37 8.71 9.26
CA ILE A 80 3.41 8.66 8.24
C ILE A 80 4.29 9.90 8.30
N TYR A 81 5.57 9.73 7.97
CA TYR A 81 6.52 10.82 7.89
C TYR A 81 6.72 11.21 6.41
N ARG A 82 6.36 12.44 6.11
CA ARG A 82 6.48 13.02 4.78
C ARG A 82 7.81 13.79 4.63
N LYS A 83 8.03 14.38 3.45
CA LYS A 83 9.24 15.20 3.23
C LYS A 83 9.44 16.22 4.35
N ARG A 84 10.71 16.45 4.73
CA ARG A 84 11.12 17.35 5.81
C ARG A 84 10.62 16.96 7.20
N GLY A 85 10.34 15.67 7.43
CA GLY A 85 9.93 15.18 8.75
C GLY A 85 8.50 15.58 9.16
N LYS A 86 7.67 16.08 8.25
CA LYS A 86 6.28 16.43 8.56
C LYS A 86 5.47 15.18 8.82
N GLU A 87 4.90 15.09 10.02
CA GLU A 87 3.95 14.03 10.37
C GLU A 87 2.59 14.24 9.70
N SER A 88 1.98 13.15 9.26
CA SER A 88 0.63 13.15 8.73
C SER A 88 -0.14 11.96 9.29
N SER A 89 -1.23 12.22 10.02
CA SER A 89 -2.15 11.18 10.47
C SER A 89 -3.02 10.71 9.32
N MET A 90 -3.17 9.38 9.21
CA MET A 90 -3.96 8.70 8.19
C MET A 90 -5.00 7.83 8.88
N PRO A 91 -6.29 7.89 8.48
CA PRO A 91 -7.31 7.01 9.02
C PRO A 91 -7.09 5.57 8.54
N ILE A 92 -7.47 4.60 9.37
CA ILE A 92 -7.41 3.17 9.06
C ILE A 92 -8.82 2.71 8.67
N ASN A 93 -8.97 2.13 7.47
CA ASN A 93 -10.19 1.42 7.09
C ASN A 93 -10.11 -0.06 7.50
N GLN A 94 -11.21 -0.79 7.32
CA GLN A 94 -11.32 -2.18 7.75
C GLN A 94 -10.34 -3.09 7.00
N SER A 95 -10.18 -2.93 5.70
CA SER A 95 -9.26 -3.72 4.88
C SER A 95 -7.81 -3.58 5.37
N VAL A 96 -7.38 -2.36 5.66
CA VAL A 96 -6.04 -2.07 6.18
C VAL A 96 -5.87 -2.63 7.59
N GLN A 97 -6.86 -2.43 8.46
CA GLN A 97 -6.79 -2.97 9.83
C GLN A 97 -6.62 -4.48 9.81
N MET A 98 -7.47 -5.19 9.07
CA MET A 98 -7.43 -6.64 8.98
C MET A 98 -6.09 -7.15 8.43
N THR A 99 -5.63 -6.61 7.31
CA THR A 99 -4.41 -7.10 6.66
C THR A 99 -3.14 -6.79 7.44
N VAL A 100 -3.06 -5.59 8.05
CA VAL A 100 -1.87 -5.21 8.83
C VAL A 100 -1.83 -5.98 10.15
N GLN A 101 -2.96 -6.14 10.85
CA GLN A 101 -3.02 -6.92 12.09
C GLN A 101 -2.75 -8.42 11.84
N ASP A 102 -3.28 -8.97 10.75
CA ASP A 102 -3.03 -10.37 10.37
C ASP A 102 -1.52 -10.60 10.11
N TYR A 103 -0.88 -9.71 9.38
CA TYR A 103 0.57 -9.77 9.19
C TYR A 103 1.35 -9.64 10.50
N ILE A 104 1.02 -8.67 11.36
CA ILE A 104 1.72 -8.44 12.63
C ILE A 104 1.60 -9.67 13.54
N ASN A 105 0.40 -10.20 13.69
CA ASN A 105 0.10 -11.24 14.67
C ASN A 105 0.56 -12.64 14.27
N ASN A 106 0.64 -12.90 12.97
CA ASN A 106 0.94 -14.24 12.46
C ASN A 106 2.33 -14.32 11.83
N GLU A 107 2.54 -13.68 10.67
CA GLU A 107 3.76 -13.86 9.89
C GLU A 107 4.94 -13.08 10.47
N ARG A 108 4.71 -11.82 10.88
CA ARG A 108 5.78 -11.00 11.48
C ARG A 108 6.24 -11.53 12.83
N SER A 109 5.32 -11.98 13.68
CA SER A 109 5.65 -12.58 14.97
C SER A 109 6.53 -13.82 14.79
N SER A 110 6.20 -14.71 13.86
CA SER A 110 7.01 -15.89 13.55
C SER A 110 8.43 -15.51 13.09
N ILE A 111 8.56 -14.52 12.21
CA ILE A 111 9.87 -14.02 11.79
C ILE A 111 10.65 -13.45 12.99
N ALA A 112 10.00 -12.69 13.87
CA ALA A 112 10.63 -12.09 15.02
C ALA A 112 11.09 -13.12 16.07
N GLU A 113 10.37 -14.22 16.23
CA GLU A 113 10.75 -15.32 17.11
C GLU A 113 11.95 -16.12 16.59
N GLU A 114 12.09 -16.21 15.25
CA GLU A 114 13.17 -16.98 14.60
C GLU A 114 14.45 -16.16 14.35
N THR A 115 14.39 -14.84 14.56
CA THR A 115 15.50 -13.94 14.18
C THR A 115 15.71 -12.86 15.25
N GLU A 116 16.88 -12.20 15.21
CA GLU A 116 17.09 -10.91 15.90
C GLU A 116 16.40 -9.80 15.08
N ALA A 117 15.09 -9.67 15.25
CA ALA A 117 14.30 -8.76 14.43
C ALA A 117 14.53 -7.29 14.82
N ASP A 118 14.38 -6.40 13.83
CA ASP A 118 14.19 -4.96 14.05
C ASP A 118 12.84 -4.76 14.75
N GLU A 119 12.86 -4.49 16.05
CA GLU A 119 11.71 -4.57 16.96
C GLU A 119 10.53 -3.69 16.51
N ASP A 120 10.81 -2.50 16.02
CA ASP A 120 9.76 -1.54 15.64
C ASP A 120 9.47 -1.50 14.13
N ALA A 121 10.35 -2.01 13.27
CA ALA A 121 10.07 -2.03 11.84
C ALA A 121 8.79 -2.81 11.52
N LEU A 122 7.83 -2.17 10.82
CA LEU A 122 6.61 -2.87 10.45
C LEU A 122 6.92 -4.03 9.49
N PHE A 123 7.57 -3.77 8.37
CA PHE A 123 7.83 -4.77 7.34
C PHE A 123 9.23 -5.35 7.43
N LEU A 124 9.30 -6.66 7.70
CA LEU A 124 10.53 -7.42 7.85
C LEU A 124 10.86 -8.26 6.61
N SER A 125 12.13 -8.38 6.32
CA SER A 125 12.66 -9.46 5.47
C SER A 125 12.60 -10.79 6.23
N LEU A 126 12.81 -11.92 5.55
CA LEU A 126 12.91 -13.23 6.20
C LEU A 126 14.11 -13.36 7.16
N GLN A 127 15.04 -12.40 7.14
CA GLN A 127 16.16 -12.30 8.08
C GLN A 127 15.88 -11.36 9.27
N GLY A 128 14.63 -10.94 9.47
CA GLY A 128 14.24 -10.04 10.56
C GLY A 128 14.64 -8.57 10.39
N ARG A 129 15.24 -8.19 9.27
CA ARG A 129 15.64 -6.79 9.02
C ARG A 129 14.52 -6.00 8.33
N ARG A 130 14.42 -4.71 8.61
CA ARG A 130 13.52 -3.81 7.87
C ARG A 130 13.69 -4.00 6.36
N MET A 131 12.59 -4.15 5.65
CA MET A 131 12.63 -4.27 4.20
C MET A 131 13.27 -3.05 3.55
N THR A 132 14.12 -3.29 2.56
CA THR A 132 14.74 -2.23 1.77
C THR A 132 13.76 -1.69 0.71
N SER A 133 13.96 -0.45 0.28
CA SER A 133 13.22 0.12 -0.84
C SER A 133 13.35 -0.72 -2.12
N ARG A 134 14.50 -1.38 -2.31
CA ARG A 134 14.71 -2.29 -3.45
C ARG A 134 13.80 -3.52 -3.34
N SER A 135 13.77 -4.18 -2.18
CA SER A 135 12.92 -5.36 -1.96
C SER A 135 11.45 -5.06 -2.15
N ILE A 136 10.98 -3.89 -1.67
CA ILE A 136 9.59 -3.45 -1.85
C ILE A 136 9.28 -3.19 -3.33
N ARG A 137 10.20 -2.56 -4.09
CA ARG A 137 10.01 -2.38 -5.54
C ARG A 137 9.91 -3.70 -6.28
N GLU A 138 10.78 -4.66 -5.96
CA GLU A 138 10.76 -5.97 -6.59
C GLU A 138 9.48 -6.75 -6.30
N LEU A 139 8.96 -6.63 -5.08
CA LEU A 139 7.68 -7.18 -4.68
C LEU A 139 6.54 -6.58 -5.52
N VAL A 140 6.45 -5.26 -5.58
CA VAL A 140 5.42 -4.56 -6.35
C VAL A 140 5.49 -4.94 -7.83
N LYS A 141 6.69 -4.97 -8.42
CA LYS A 141 6.88 -5.40 -9.81
C LYS A 141 6.41 -6.84 -10.04
N LYS A 142 6.67 -7.75 -9.12
CA LYS A 142 6.21 -9.14 -9.23
C LYS A 142 4.69 -9.22 -9.34
N TYR A 143 3.97 -8.64 -8.41
CA TYR A 143 2.51 -8.76 -8.37
C TYR A 143 1.82 -7.94 -9.47
N THR A 144 2.33 -6.79 -9.82
CA THR A 144 1.79 -6.01 -10.95
C THR A 144 2.07 -6.67 -12.30
N ALA A 145 3.18 -7.38 -12.44
CA ALA A 145 3.46 -8.17 -13.64
C ALA A 145 2.46 -9.33 -13.82
N ILE A 146 2.05 -9.97 -12.72
CA ILE A 146 0.99 -11.00 -12.74
C ILE A 146 -0.33 -10.36 -13.20
N ALA A 147 -0.71 -9.23 -12.62
CA ALA A 147 -1.93 -8.52 -12.98
C ALA A 147 -1.97 -8.11 -14.46
N LEU A 148 -0.85 -7.64 -14.99
CA LEU A 148 -0.70 -7.20 -16.38
C LEU A 148 -0.41 -8.34 -17.36
N ASN A 149 -0.36 -9.58 -16.87
CA ASN A 149 0.04 -10.76 -17.67
C ASN A 149 1.33 -10.53 -18.46
N THR A 150 2.37 -10.04 -17.79
CA THR A 150 3.65 -9.65 -18.40
C THR A 150 4.84 -10.17 -17.58
N THR A 151 6.06 -9.92 -18.06
CA THR A 151 7.26 -10.27 -17.32
C THR A 151 7.51 -9.31 -16.14
N LYS A 152 8.19 -9.78 -15.10
CA LYS A 152 8.55 -8.97 -13.92
C LYS A 152 9.28 -7.67 -14.29
N HIS A 153 10.07 -7.67 -15.36
CA HIS A 153 10.76 -6.48 -15.84
C HIS A 153 9.79 -5.36 -16.21
N ASN A 154 8.66 -5.71 -16.82
CA ASN A 154 7.61 -4.80 -17.28
C ASN A 154 6.57 -4.49 -16.20
N GLY A 155 6.66 -5.11 -15.02
CA GLY A 155 5.80 -4.82 -13.88
C GLY A 155 5.91 -3.35 -13.43
N TYR A 156 4.82 -2.84 -12.87
CA TYR A 156 4.75 -1.46 -12.43
C TYR A 156 5.53 -1.23 -11.12
N SER A 157 6.04 -0.02 -10.96
CA SER A 157 6.71 0.44 -9.74
C SER A 157 5.70 0.94 -8.70
N PRO A 158 6.11 1.13 -7.42
CA PRO A 158 5.28 1.77 -6.39
C PRO A 158 4.69 3.12 -6.81
N HIS A 159 5.41 3.89 -7.62
CA HIS A 159 4.89 5.15 -8.16
C HIS A 159 3.65 4.95 -9.06
N LYS A 160 3.59 3.83 -9.78
CA LYS A 160 2.41 3.48 -10.59
C LYS A 160 1.24 3.00 -9.73
N LEU A 161 1.49 2.32 -8.60
CA LEU A 161 0.42 2.02 -7.63
C LEU A 161 -0.15 3.28 -6.99
N ARG A 162 0.67 4.30 -6.76
CA ARG A 162 0.17 5.60 -6.31
C ARG A 162 -0.72 6.25 -7.38
N ALA A 163 -0.36 6.16 -8.65
CA ALA A 163 -1.21 6.59 -9.76
C ALA A 163 -2.50 5.76 -9.82
N THR A 164 -2.43 4.45 -9.58
CA THR A 164 -3.60 3.55 -9.49
C THR A 164 -4.55 3.99 -8.38
N ALA A 165 -4.05 4.25 -7.16
CA ALA A 165 -4.88 4.75 -6.06
C ALA A 165 -5.58 6.08 -6.43
N ALA A 166 -4.85 7.01 -7.05
CA ALA A 166 -5.41 8.29 -7.48
C ALA A 166 -6.50 8.11 -8.55
N THR A 167 -6.26 7.31 -9.58
CA THR A 167 -7.22 7.08 -10.67
C THR A 167 -8.45 6.32 -10.21
N SER A 168 -8.31 5.32 -9.33
CA SER A 168 -9.44 4.60 -8.73
C SER A 168 -10.33 5.52 -7.91
N LEU A 169 -9.74 6.39 -7.08
CA LEU A 169 -10.52 7.37 -6.30
C LEU A 169 -11.29 8.34 -7.20
N ILE A 170 -10.64 8.89 -8.22
CA ILE A 170 -11.30 9.78 -9.19
C ILE A 170 -12.40 9.02 -9.95
N GLY A 171 -12.15 7.79 -10.37
CA GLY A 171 -13.13 6.94 -11.06
C GLY A 171 -14.37 6.62 -10.20
N ARG A 172 -14.23 6.64 -8.88
CA ARG A 172 -15.35 6.51 -7.90
C ARG A 172 -16.08 7.81 -7.62
N GLY A 173 -15.77 8.88 -8.35
CA GLY A 173 -16.46 10.17 -8.27
C GLY A 173 -15.89 11.16 -7.25
N ASN A 174 -14.75 10.86 -6.64
CA ASN A 174 -14.13 11.78 -5.71
C ASN A 174 -13.48 12.97 -6.43
N SER A 175 -13.50 14.14 -5.79
CA SER A 175 -12.90 15.36 -6.31
C SER A 175 -11.38 15.21 -6.47
N ILE A 176 -10.82 15.67 -7.58
CA ILE A 176 -9.37 15.69 -7.81
C ILE A 176 -8.63 16.46 -6.69
N TYR A 177 -9.25 17.49 -6.12
CA TYR A 177 -8.66 18.27 -5.02
C TYR A 177 -8.58 17.46 -3.73
N ASP A 178 -9.59 16.64 -3.42
CA ASP A 178 -9.62 15.78 -2.25
C ASP A 178 -8.59 14.65 -2.40
N VAL A 179 -8.50 14.06 -3.58
CA VAL A 179 -7.47 13.06 -3.90
C VAL A 179 -6.07 13.64 -3.79
N GLN A 180 -5.84 14.85 -4.29
CA GLN A 180 -4.56 15.55 -4.11
C GLN A 180 -4.24 15.82 -2.64
N ALA A 181 -5.24 16.16 -1.83
CA ALA A 181 -5.09 16.37 -0.39
C ALA A 181 -4.71 15.08 0.35
N LEU A 182 -5.31 13.93 -0.01
CA LEU A 182 -4.93 12.63 0.54
C LEU A 182 -3.48 12.28 0.19
N LEU A 183 -3.10 12.48 -1.07
CA LEU A 183 -1.78 12.15 -1.60
C LEU A 183 -0.69 13.17 -1.20
N ASP A 184 -1.04 14.31 -0.59
CA ASP A 184 -0.13 15.39 -0.22
C ASP A 184 0.72 15.92 -1.41
N HIS A 185 0.04 16.46 -2.41
CA HIS A 185 0.68 17.38 -3.32
C HIS A 185 0.79 18.74 -2.62
N GLU A 186 2.04 19.16 -2.35
CA GLU A 186 2.34 20.45 -1.74
C GLU A 186 1.66 21.59 -2.51
N GLN A 187 0.59 22.16 -1.95
CA GLN A 187 0.37 23.60 -1.90
C GLN A 187 -0.52 23.95 -0.71
N VAL A 188 0.06 24.56 0.14
CA VAL A 188 -0.04 25.51 1.23
C VAL A 188 -1.40 26.19 1.45
N THR A 189 -1.77 26.30 2.64
CA THR A 189 -1.96 27.37 3.59
C THR A 189 -3.21 27.27 4.41
N THR A 190 -2.91 27.29 5.69
CA THR A 190 -3.59 27.93 6.83
C THR A 190 -4.90 27.38 7.37
N THR A 191 -4.78 27.01 8.63
CA THR A 191 -5.66 27.21 9.79
C THR A 191 -6.37 25.96 10.35
N GLN A 192 -6.40 25.86 11.67
CA GLN A 192 -6.94 24.76 12.48
C GLN A 192 -8.35 24.28 12.09
N LEU A 193 -9.17 25.12 11.47
CA LEU A 193 -10.47 24.76 10.89
C LEU A 193 -10.36 23.76 9.73
N TYR A 194 -9.26 23.79 8.97
CA TYR A 194 -9.00 22.84 7.89
C TYR A 194 -8.52 21.45 8.38
N ALA A 195 -8.00 21.34 9.60
CA ALA A 195 -7.46 20.08 10.10
C ALA A 195 -8.57 19.03 10.33
N SER A 196 -9.69 19.40 10.93
CA SER A 196 -10.83 18.50 11.14
C SER A 196 -11.55 18.16 9.84
N HIS A 197 -11.73 19.16 8.97
CA HIS A 197 -12.31 18.94 7.63
C HIS A 197 -11.41 18.03 6.78
N LYS A 198 -10.09 18.28 6.79
CA LYS A 198 -9.10 17.46 6.08
C LYS A 198 -9.08 16.01 6.56
N MET A 199 -9.29 15.76 7.85
CA MET A 199 -9.36 14.40 8.38
C MET A 199 -10.67 13.71 8.00
N ASN A 200 -11.80 14.40 8.01
CA ASN A 200 -13.08 13.85 7.57
C ASN A 200 -13.03 13.48 6.09
N VAL A 201 -12.53 14.36 5.22
CA VAL A 201 -12.32 14.08 3.80
C VAL A 201 -11.41 12.86 3.59
N LYS A 202 -10.32 12.74 4.37
CA LYS A 202 -9.45 11.56 4.29
C LYS A 202 -10.17 10.28 4.71
N ARG A 203 -11.00 10.32 5.75
CA ARG A 203 -11.78 9.16 6.21
C ARG A 203 -12.76 8.69 5.14
N ASP A 204 -13.46 9.62 4.51
CA ASP A 204 -14.42 9.31 3.44
C ASP A 204 -13.71 8.70 2.23
N LEU A 205 -12.60 9.31 1.76
CA LEU A 205 -11.80 8.79 0.67
C LEU A 205 -11.24 7.39 0.96
N VAL A 206 -10.74 7.16 2.18
CA VAL A 206 -10.17 5.86 2.58
C VAL A 206 -11.27 4.80 2.72
N LYS A 207 -12.47 5.19 3.15
CA LYS A 207 -13.64 4.31 3.19
C LYS A 207 -14.04 3.84 1.79
N ASP A 208 -13.98 4.72 0.78
CA ASP A 208 -14.24 4.37 -0.61
C ASP A 208 -13.20 3.39 -1.20
N MET A 209 -12.06 3.22 -0.54
CA MET A 209 -10.99 2.30 -0.94
C MET A 209 -11.03 0.97 -0.18
N GLU A 210 -12.21 0.55 0.29
CA GLU A 210 -12.39 -0.81 0.77
C GLU A 210 -12.24 -1.79 -0.39
N TRP A 211 -11.33 -2.74 -0.23
CA TRP A 211 -11.12 -3.83 -1.16
C TRP A 211 -11.77 -5.10 -0.63
N GLU A 212 -12.51 -5.82 -1.45
CA GLU A 212 -13.05 -7.12 -1.10
C GLU A 212 -11.92 -8.09 -0.83
N ILE A 213 -11.76 -8.46 0.44
CA ILE A 213 -10.74 -9.40 0.90
C ILE A 213 -11.48 -10.63 1.37
N GLU A 214 -11.44 -11.71 0.57
CA GLU A 214 -12.03 -12.98 0.96
C GLU A 214 -11.46 -13.44 2.31
N ARG A 215 -12.35 -13.62 3.29
CA ARG A 215 -12.04 -14.41 4.47
C ARG A 215 -12.05 -15.87 4.03
N LYS A 216 -10.92 -16.56 4.10
CA LYS A 216 -10.98 -18.01 4.21
C LYS A 216 -11.50 -18.30 5.60
N ASP A 217 -12.79 -18.59 5.72
CA ASP A 217 -13.30 -19.27 6.88
C ASP A 217 -12.58 -20.62 6.92
N ASN A 218 -11.69 -20.81 7.88
CA ASN A 218 -11.12 -22.08 8.18
C ASN A 218 -12.21 -22.86 8.93
N ASP A 219 -12.92 -23.74 8.21
CA ASP A 219 -13.58 -24.89 8.79
C ASP A 219 -12.56 -25.93 9.28
#